data_dc3c51673e698451b8a1de395340a0d8
#
_entry.id   dc3c51673e698451b8a1de395340a0d8
#
_cell.length_a   1.000
_cell.length_b   1.000
_cell.length_c   1.000
_cell.angle_alpha   90.00
_cell.angle_beta   90.00
_cell.angle_gamma   90.00
#
_symmetry.space_group_name_H-M   'P 1'
#
loop_
_entity.id
_entity.type
_entity.pdbx_description
1 polymer ?
#
loop_
_entity_poly.entity_id
_entity_poly.type
_entity_poly.pdbx_seq_one_letter_code
_entity_poly.pdbx_strand_id
1 'polypeptide(L)'
;MKITSEQPKIIVVGSSSIDLVLNTEHLPKPNETVMAQKSESFFGGKGANQAVATARLGASVYFIGCVGMDPFGQQILRNLVDEGVNVGYVAETEHAQTGTAYVTTSEGINSIVVVPASNSLLKP
;
A
#
# COMPACT_ATOMS: atom_id res chain seq x y z
N MET A 1 27.98 -3.91 -21.96
CA MET A 1 26.58 -3.57 -21.75
C MET A 1 26.39 -2.10 -22.13
N LYS A 2 25.49 -1.82 -23.07
CA LYS A 2 25.13 -0.42 -23.39
C LYS A 2 24.15 0.07 -22.34
N ILE A 3 24.53 1.11 -21.62
CA ILE A 3 23.58 1.86 -20.81
C ILE A 3 22.90 2.83 -21.76
N THR A 4 21.60 2.64 -22.02
CA THR A 4 20.84 3.55 -22.85
C THR A 4 20.46 4.78 -22.05
N SER A 5 20.47 5.97 -22.68
CA SER A 5 19.98 7.20 -22.06
C SER A 5 18.45 7.27 -21.97
N GLU A 6 17.76 6.30 -22.54
CA GLU A 6 16.30 6.22 -22.50
C GLU A 6 15.82 5.71 -21.14
N GLN A 7 14.86 6.45 -20.59
CA GLN A 7 14.19 6.07 -19.35
C GLN A 7 13.29 4.85 -19.61
N PRO A 8 13.49 3.71 -18.92
CA PRO A 8 12.62 2.56 -19.12
C PRO A 8 11.19 2.85 -18.66
N LYS A 9 10.24 2.33 -19.42
CA LYS A 9 8.81 2.35 -19.04
C LYS A 9 8.46 1.03 -18.36
N ILE A 10 7.94 1.12 -17.15
CA ILE A 10 7.55 -0.03 -16.34
C ILE A 10 6.09 0.11 -15.96
N ILE A 11 5.33 -0.97 -16.15
CA ILE A 11 3.95 -1.07 -15.69
C ILE A 11 3.94 -2.06 -14.52
N VAL A 12 3.43 -1.62 -13.39
CA VAL A 12 3.24 -2.46 -12.21
C VAL A 12 1.74 -2.65 -11.99
N VAL A 13 1.31 -3.90 -11.97
CA VAL A 13 -0.08 -4.28 -11.68
C VAL A 13 -0.12 -4.97 -10.33
N GLY A 14 -0.88 -4.46 -9.39
CA GLY A 14 -0.93 -5.09 -8.08
C GLY A 14 -1.71 -4.32 -7.02
N SER A 15 -1.48 -4.70 -5.78
CA SER A 15 -2.17 -4.17 -4.62
C SER A 15 -1.55 -2.89 -4.08
N SER A 16 -2.41 -2.11 -3.42
CA SER A 16 -2.03 -0.98 -2.58
C SER A 16 -2.87 -1.00 -1.30
N SER A 17 -2.30 -0.53 -0.21
CA SER A 17 -2.98 -0.50 1.09
C SER A 17 -2.46 0.62 1.97
N ILE A 18 -3.24 0.92 3.01
CA ILE A 18 -2.78 1.64 4.19
C ILE A 18 -2.56 0.61 5.28
N ASP A 19 -1.36 0.57 5.82
CA ASP A 19 -0.98 -0.33 6.90
C ASP A 19 -1.02 0.44 8.22
N LEU A 20 -1.90 0.02 9.13
CA LEU A 20 -2.06 0.60 10.46
C LEU A 20 -1.30 -0.26 11.46
N VAL A 21 -0.25 0.30 12.04
CA VAL A 21 0.67 -0.43 12.91
C VAL A 21 0.51 0.02 14.35
N LEU A 22 0.17 -0.91 15.22
CA LEU A 22 0.04 -0.71 16.65
C LEU A 22 1.22 -1.37 17.36
N ASN A 23 1.92 -0.59 18.16
CA ASN A 23 3.03 -1.07 18.96
C ASN A 23 2.53 -1.36 20.39
N THR A 24 2.63 -2.61 20.82
CA THR A 24 2.13 -3.06 22.13
C THR A 24 3.24 -3.73 22.94
N GLU A 25 3.07 -3.78 24.25
CA GLU A 25 3.99 -4.47 25.13
C GLU A 25 3.99 -5.99 24.87
N HIS A 26 2.81 -6.55 24.63
CA HIS A 26 2.63 -7.93 24.18
C HIS A 26 1.45 -8.01 23.21
N LEU A 27 1.41 -9.07 22.40
CA LEU A 27 0.28 -9.31 21.51
C LEU A 27 -0.96 -9.71 22.32
N PRO A 28 -2.15 -9.16 21.99
CA PRO A 28 -3.37 -9.49 22.72
C PRO A 28 -3.73 -10.98 22.57
N LYS A 29 -4.11 -11.57 23.68
CA LYS A 29 -4.72 -12.91 23.72
C LYS A 29 -6.21 -12.79 23.39
N PRO A 30 -6.90 -13.91 23.05
CA PRO A 30 -8.34 -13.89 22.88
C PRO A 30 -9.05 -13.24 24.07
N ASN A 31 -9.99 -12.33 23.78
CA ASN A 31 -10.77 -11.56 24.76
C ASN A 31 -9.95 -10.62 25.66
N GLU A 32 -8.69 -10.36 25.32
CA GLU A 32 -7.84 -9.43 26.04
C GLU A 32 -7.83 -8.06 25.38
N THR A 33 -7.88 -7.00 26.18
CA THR A 33 -7.64 -5.62 25.74
C THR A 33 -6.24 -5.20 26.14
N VAL A 34 -5.45 -4.78 25.16
CA VAL A 34 -4.08 -4.29 25.36
C VAL A 34 -4.01 -2.83 24.90
N MET A 35 -3.36 -1.99 25.72
CA MET A 35 -3.14 -0.59 25.36
C MET A 35 -1.90 -0.49 24.48
N ALA A 36 -2.06 0.12 23.30
CA ALA A 36 -0.93 0.38 22.43
C ALA A 36 -0.10 1.56 22.93
N GLN A 37 1.20 1.45 22.81
CA GLN A 37 2.15 2.50 23.18
C GLN A 37 2.27 3.53 22.04
N LYS A 38 2.08 3.09 20.78
CA LYS A 38 2.25 3.90 19.59
C LYS A 38 1.36 3.38 18.47
N SER A 39 0.86 4.30 17.66
CA SER A 39 0.13 4.00 16.44
C SER A 39 0.75 4.76 15.28
N GLU A 40 1.03 4.06 14.20
CA GLU A 40 1.56 4.65 12.96
C GLU A 40 0.83 4.11 11.75
N SER A 41 0.79 4.88 10.67
CA SER A 41 0.28 4.42 9.39
C SER A 41 1.39 4.48 8.33
N PHE A 42 1.41 3.49 7.45
CA PHE A 42 2.36 3.39 6.36
C PHE A 42 1.64 3.08 5.07
N PHE A 43 2.22 3.51 3.95
CA PHE A 43 1.76 3.06 2.64
C PHE A 43 2.28 1.65 2.41
N GLY A 44 1.37 0.74 2.07
CA GLY A 44 1.67 -0.67 1.85
C GLY A 44 1.14 -1.17 0.52
N GLY A 45 1.15 -2.49 0.38
CA GLY A 45 0.83 -3.18 -0.86
C GLY A 45 2.09 -3.49 -1.66
N LYS A 46 2.25 -4.75 -2.03
CA LYS A 46 3.44 -5.20 -2.75
C LYS A 46 3.59 -4.50 -4.11
N GLY A 47 2.47 -4.32 -4.82
CA GLY A 47 2.46 -3.62 -6.10
C GLY A 47 2.87 -2.16 -5.95
N ALA A 48 2.24 -1.42 -5.05
CA ALA A 48 2.55 -0.03 -4.81
C ALA A 48 4.01 0.16 -4.36
N ASN A 49 4.51 -0.70 -3.48
CA ASN A 49 5.90 -0.64 -3.01
C ASN A 49 6.90 -0.86 -4.16
N GLN A 50 6.62 -1.80 -5.07
CA GLN A 50 7.45 -2.03 -6.26
C GLN A 50 7.41 -0.83 -7.21
N ALA A 51 6.24 -0.23 -7.41
CA ALA A 51 6.09 0.95 -8.25
C ALA A 51 6.93 2.12 -7.71
N VAL A 52 6.84 2.39 -6.42
CA VAL A 52 7.60 3.46 -5.77
C VAL A 52 9.10 3.21 -5.86
N ALA A 53 9.56 1.99 -5.52
CA ALA A 53 10.97 1.65 -5.60
C ALA A 53 11.52 1.81 -7.03
N THR A 54 10.76 1.38 -8.01
CA THR A 54 11.13 1.46 -9.42
C THR A 54 11.20 2.92 -9.90
N ALA A 55 10.25 3.75 -9.48
CA ALA A 55 10.25 5.18 -9.78
C ALA A 55 11.47 5.88 -9.15
N ARG A 56 11.81 5.55 -7.91
CA ARG A 56 13.00 6.09 -7.23
C ARG A 56 14.30 5.72 -7.93
N LEU A 57 14.32 4.61 -8.65
CA LEU A 57 15.47 4.18 -9.45
C LEU A 57 15.53 4.84 -10.84
N GLY A 58 14.58 5.71 -11.16
CA GLY A 58 14.61 6.54 -12.37
C GLY A 58 13.79 6.03 -13.54
N ALA A 59 12.99 4.97 -13.37
CA ALA A 59 12.08 4.50 -14.42
C ALA A 59 10.85 5.40 -14.55
N SER A 60 10.23 5.39 -15.73
CA SER A 60 8.88 5.92 -15.96
C SER A 60 7.88 4.84 -15.57
N VAL A 61 7.17 5.01 -14.46
CA VAL A 61 6.33 3.96 -13.86
C VAL A 61 4.86 4.31 -13.95
N TYR A 62 4.08 3.34 -14.42
CA TYR A 62 2.62 3.35 -14.39
C TYR A 62 2.17 2.28 -13.39
N PHE A 63 1.31 2.66 -12.47
CA PHE A 63 0.71 1.73 -11.52
C PHE A 63 -0.74 1.44 -11.93
N ILE A 64 -1.08 0.16 -12.03
CA ILE A 64 -2.44 -0.31 -12.27
C ILE A 64 -2.91 -1.03 -11.01
N GLY A 65 -3.93 -0.51 -10.39
CA GLY A 65 -4.50 -1.04 -9.16
C GLY A 65 -5.92 -0.51 -8.96
N CYS A 66 -6.47 -0.75 -7.78
CA CYS A 66 -7.81 -0.28 -7.43
C CYS A 66 -7.82 0.24 -5.99
N VAL A 67 -8.33 1.44 -5.81
CA VAL A 67 -8.57 2.05 -4.50
C VAL A 67 -10.04 2.38 -4.32
N GLY A 68 -10.48 2.51 -3.07
CA GLY A 68 -11.82 3.00 -2.77
C GLY A 68 -11.92 4.51 -2.94
N MET A 69 -13.13 5.00 -3.17
CA MET A 69 -13.44 6.42 -3.13
C MET A 69 -13.56 6.89 -1.67
N ASP A 70 -12.45 6.86 -0.95
CA ASP A 70 -12.37 7.18 0.46
C ASP A 70 -11.07 7.93 0.79
N PRO A 71 -10.91 8.46 2.01
CA PRO A 71 -9.70 9.20 2.39
C PRO A 71 -8.41 8.40 2.23
N PHE A 72 -8.42 7.11 2.50
CA PHE A 72 -7.24 6.25 2.32
C PHE A 72 -6.86 6.11 0.85
N GLY A 73 -7.85 5.96 -0.03
CA GLY A 73 -7.62 5.93 -1.47
C GLY A 73 -6.96 7.21 -1.97
N GLN A 74 -7.44 8.35 -1.52
CA GLN A 74 -6.85 9.65 -1.88
C GLN A 74 -5.43 9.80 -1.36
N GLN A 75 -5.14 9.33 -0.16
CA GLN A 75 -3.79 9.35 0.40
C GLN A 75 -2.83 8.48 -0.41
N ILE A 76 -3.26 7.29 -0.82
CA ILE A 76 -2.45 6.38 -1.66
C ILE A 76 -2.14 7.05 -3.00
N LEU A 77 -3.15 7.58 -3.68
CA LEU A 77 -2.97 8.24 -4.98
C LEU A 77 -2.02 9.41 -4.88
N ARG A 78 -2.17 10.25 -3.87
CA ARG A 78 -1.29 11.40 -3.63
C ARG A 78 0.15 10.96 -3.38
N ASN A 79 0.35 9.94 -2.55
CA ASN A 79 1.68 9.41 -2.29
C ASN A 79 2.35 8.87 -3.56
N LEU A 80 1.62 8.12 -4.36
CA LEU A 80 2.15 7.59 -5.62
C LEU A 80 2.55 8.72 -6.58
N VAL A 81 1.74 9.76 -6.71
CA VAL A 81 2.06 10.94 -7.53
C VAL A 81 3.31 11.64 -6.99
N ASP A 82 3.39 11.85 -5.67
CA ASP A 82 4.55 12.51 -5.05
C ASP A 82 5.84 11.71 -5.24
N GLU A 83 5.74 10.38 -5.33
CA GLU A 83 6.87 9.49 -5.62
C GLU A 83 7.18 9.35 -7.12
N GLY A 84 6.47 10.06 -7.97
CA GLY A 84 6.72 10.07 -9.41
C GLY A 84 6.06 8.94 -10.19
N VAL A 85 5.07 8.25 -9.61
CA VAL A 85 4.33 7.17 -10.26
C VAL A 85 3.10 7.73 -10.96
N ASN A 86 2.87 7.31 -12.21
CA ASN A 86 1.67 7.66 -12.95
C ASN A 86 0.49 6.83 -12.47
N VAL A 87 -0.57 7.49 -12.01
CA VAL A 87 -1.79 6.86 -11.45
C VAL A 87 -2.99 6.96 -12.38
N GLY A 88 -2.80 7.38 -13.63
CA GLY A 88 -3.90 7.58 -14.58
C GLY A 88 -4.72 6.33 -14.89
N TYR A 89 -4.17 5.14 -14.60
CA TYR A 89 -4.84 3.86 -14.79
C TYR A 89 -5.21 3.16 -13.48
N VAL A 90 -5.15 3.85 -12.35
CA VAL A 90 -5.67 3.32 -11.08
C VAL A 90 -7.19 3.50 -11.07
N ALA A 91 -7.91 2.42 -10.85
CA ALA A 91 -9.36 2.46 -10.72
C ALA A 91 -9.75 2.98 -9.33
N GLU A 92 -10.73 3.85 -9.29
CA GLU A 92 -11.38 4.30 -8.06
C GLU A 92 -12.80 3.72 -8.03
N THR A 93 -13.15 3.07 -6.93
CA THR A 93 -14.45 2.39 -6.81
C THR A 93 -15.23 2.88 -5.60
N GLU A 94 -16.56 3.02 -5.78
CA GLU A 94 -17.50 3.24 -4.68
C GLU A 94 -18.04 1.94 -4.07
N HIS A 95 -17.71 0.79 -4.68
CA HIS A 95 -18.24 -0.53 -4.29
C HIS A 95 -17.41 -1.23 -3.22
N ALA A 96 -16.24 -0.73 -2.89
CA ALA A 96 -15.38 -1.26 -1.85
C ALA A 96 -14.51 -0.16 -1.24
N GLN A 97 -14.18 -0.31 0.01
CA GLN A 97 -13.19 0.56 0.66
C GLN A 97 -11.78 0.23 0.16
N THR A 98 -10.87 1.15 0.37
CA THR A 98 -9.44 0.93 0.09
C THR A 98 -8.88 -0.19 0.96
N GLY A 99 -7.97 -1.00 0.40
CA GLY A 99 -7.30 -2.07 1.12
C GLY A 99 -6.55 -1.56 2.35
N THR A 100 -6.64 -2.30 3.43
CA THR A 100 -5.96 -1.99 4.70
C THR A 100 -5.28 -3.23 5.25
N ALA A 101 -4.21 -3.01 6.01
CA ALA A 101 -3.62 -4.04 6.86
C ALA A 101 -3.57 -3.52 8.30
N TYR A 102 -3.91 -4.38 9.23
CA TYR A 102 -3.87 -4.08 10.66
C TYR A 102 -2.75 -4.92 11.27
N VAL A 103 -1.72 -4.24 11.75
CA VAL A 103 -0.50 -4.88 12.24
C VAL A 103 -0.37 -4.57 13.74
N THR A 104 -0.28 -5.61 14.54
CA THR A 104 0.12 -5.47 15.94
C THR A 104 1.53 -6.00 16.07
N THR A 105 2.42 -5.19 16.62
CA THR A 105 3.83 -5.56 16.79
C THR A 105 4.25 -5.45 18.25
N SER A 106 5.04 -6.40 18.69
CA SER A 106 5.64 -6.43 20.02
C SER A 106 6.98 -7.16 19.96
N GLU A 107 8.07 -6.49 20.32
CA GLU A 107 9.41 -7.09 20.41
C GLU A 107 9.82 -7.91 19.18
N GLY A 108 9.54 -7.38 17.97
CA GLY A 108 9.87 -8.05 16.72
C GLY A 108 8.91 -9.15 16.28
N ILE A 109 7.85 -9.41 17.04
CA ILE A 109 6.78 -10.35 16.70
C ILE A 109 5.61 -9.55 16.13
N ASN A 110 5.10 -9.97 14.96
CA ASN A 110 3.99 -9.32 14.30
C ASN A 110 2.78 -10.23 14.18
N SER A 111 1.60 -9.63 14.33
CA SER A 111 0.33 -10.25 13.97
C SER A 111 -0.38 -9.32 12.98
N ILE A 112 -0.75 -9.86 11.82
CA ILE A 112 -1.25 -9.06 10.72
C ILE A 112 -2.59 -9.60 10.24
N VAL A 113 -3.58 -8.70 10.12
CA VAL A 113 -4.86 -8.98 9.47
C VAL A 113 -4.98 -8.06 8.26
N VAL A 114 -5.18 -8.65 7.09
CA VAL A 114 -5.32 -7.92 5.83
C VAL A 114 -6.78 -7.87 5.40
N VAL A 115 -7.23 -6.68 5.04
CA VAL A 115 -8.54 -6.47 4.39
C VAL A 115 -8.25 -6.05 2.95
N PRO A 116 -8.36 -6.99 1.98
CA PRO A 116 -8.01 -6.70 0.58
C PRO A 116 -8.92 -5.65 -0.04
N ALA A 117 -10.23 -5.72 0.26
CA ALA A 117 -11.25 -4.76 -0.16
C ALA A 117 -11.15 -4.42 -1.66
N SER A 118 -10.87 -3.16 -2.03
CA SER A 118 -10.78 -2.73 -3.43
C SER A 118 -9.75 -3.50 -4.26
N ASN A 119 -8.68 -4.00 -3.65
CA ASN A 119 -7.69 -4.81 -4.35
C ASN A 119 -8.29 -6.07 -4.99
N SER A 120 -9.33 -6.64 -4.38
CA SER A 120 -10.04 -7.81 -4.90
C SER A 120 -10.88 -7.52 -6.14
N LEU A 121 -11.12 -6.26 -6.45
CA LEU A 121 -11.88 -5.82 -7.62
C LEU A 121 -11.01 -5.61 -8.85
N LEU A 122 -9.69 -5.69 -8.71
CA LEU A 122 -8.78 -5.58 -9.83
C LEU A 122 -8.89 -6.87 -10.67
N LYS A 123 -9.37 -6.72 -11.89
CA LYS A 123 -9.56 -7.80 -12.86
C LYS A 123 -8.90 -7.44 -14.18
N PRO A 124 -8.53 -8.47 -14.99
CA PRO A 124 -8.04 -8.24 -16.34
C PRO A 124 -9.01 -7.45 -17.19
#